data_e49e9a608e7bea556db50cd4f9c307b4
#
_entry.id   e49e9a608e7bea556db50cd4f9c307b4
#
_cell.length_a   1.000
_cell.length_b   1.000
_cell.length_c   1.000
_cell.angle_alpha   90.00
_cell.angle_beta   90.00
_cell.angle_gamma   90.00
#
_symmetry.space_group_name_H-M   'P 1'
#
loop_
_entity.id
_entity.type
_entity.pdbx_description
1 polymer ?
#
loop_
_entity_poly.entity_id
_entity_poly.type
_entity_poly.pdbx_seq_one_letter_code
_entity_poly.pdbx_strand_id
1 'polypeptide(L)'
;MSSESTRSTRRLHLGIHVVGKLFGGGITVVTNLVPAMARARPGHRFTLYTSMSQLVDAPFPENVRVSYHPELGGLMRRTAWEQLSFPRILRHEAIDALLLLNGFSVFASRVPQVSVWQNPNMLSRDDIPRPLSLRLYIEVQRLIQAASLRKATRNVFLTEHSVEMAKQIWPMQRYPHRVIHSGIDPSRVAPDAGKGGEASGEDEERENLALAVGHTYYHKNYLRLIDALKLYADRYDDDLRLILIGGPYEPEHHRELERRVRELGLEGRIEMLGERPAEDVLACYQRARLYVTVSRLETFGLPILEAMANGLPVVASRATCHPEVAGSAAHYCDPDDPVDIARALHEVAVDASLRTELRRRGRERVNDFSWERSGRSYVEELERATADASQASL
;
A
#
# COMPACT_ATOMS: atom_id res chain seq x y z
N MET A 1 6.17 10.02 41.98
CA MET A 1 4.80 9.46 42.03
C MET A 1 3.89 10.41 41.25
N SER A 2 3.82 10.23 39.95
CA SER A 2 2.99 11.00 39.03
C SER A 2 1.72 10.21 38.77
N SER A 3 0.60 10.78 39.15
CA SER A 3 -0.75 10.27 38.97
C SER A 3 -1.07 10.16 37.47
N GLU A 4 -0.93 8.99 36.90
CA GLU A 4 -1.63 8.64 35.66
C GLU A 4 -3.12 8.59 35.98
N SER A 5 -3.79 9.70 35.70
CA SER A 5 -5.23 9.80 35.65
C SER A 5 -5.77 8.74 34.66
N THR A 6 -6.37 7.68 35.19
CA THR A 6 -7.24 6.77 34.44
C THR A 6 -8.41 7.59 33.88
N ARG A 7 -8.24 8.20 32.70
CA ARG A 7 -9.36 8.68 31.89
C ARG A 7 -10.18 7.46 31.51
N SER A 8 -11.33 7.29 32.17
CA SER A 8 -12.40 6.39 31.73
C SER A 8 -12.68 6.70 30.26
N THR A 9 -12.16 5.86 29.37
CA THR A 9 -12.34 6.07 27.92
C THR A 9 -13.81 5.81 27.59
N ARG A 10 -14.54 6.87 27.25
CA ARG A 10 -15.90 6.80 26.74
C ARG A 10 -15.97 5.73 25.65
N ARG A 11 -16.97 4.84 25.72
CA ARG A 11 -17.21 3.86 24.66
C ARG A 11 -17.69 4.58 23.40
N LEU A 12 -16.92 4.48 22.31
CA LEU A 12 -17.22 5.14 21.04
C LEU A 12 -17.81 4.16 20.02
N HIS A 13 -18.60 4.70 19.10
CA HIS A 13 -19.03 4.02 17.89
C HIS A 13 -18.31 4.61 16.68
N LEU A 14 -17.38 3.87 16.11
CA LEU A 14 -16.49 4.31 15.05
C LEU A 14 -16.91 3.74 13.70
N GLY A 15 -17.11 4.61 12.72
CA GLY A 15 -17.39 4.23 11.34
C GLY A 15 -16.10 4.05 10.54
N ILE A 16 -16.06 3.06 9.65
CA ILE A 16 -14.97 2.84 8.69
C ILE A 16 -15.59 2.80 7.31
N HIS A 17 -15.18 3.70 6.43
CA HIS A 17 -15.74 3.82 5.09
C HIS A 17 -14.79 3.23 4.05
N VAL A 18 -15.29 2.19 3.35
CA VAL A 18 -14.59 1.44 2.32
C VAL A 18 -15.55 1.16 1.17
N VAL A 19 -16.20 2.20 0.66
CA VAL A 19 -17.13 2.10 -0.46
C VAL A 19 -16.41 2.38 -1.77
N GLY A 20 -16.67 1.56 -2.79
CA GLY A 20 -16.00 1.60 -4.09
C GLY A 20 -14.98 0.48 -4.26
N LYS A 21 -14.35 0.41 -5.42
CA LYS A 21 -13.35 -0.64 -5.69
C LYS A 21 -12.06 -0.36 -4.95
N LEU A 22 -11.65 -1.29 -4.11
CA LEU A 22 -10.27 -1.41 -3.65
C LEU A 22 -9.57 -2.46 -4.50
N PHE A 23 -8.33 -2.24 -4.84
CA PHE A 23 -7.55 -3.11 -5.67
C PHE A 23 -6.31 -3.60 -4.92
N GLY A 24 -5.95 -4.86 -5.09
CA GLY A 24 -4.71 -5.42 -4.55
C GLY A 24 -4.50 -5.11 -3.07
N GLY A 25 -3.51 -4.29 -2.76
CA GLY A 25 -3.15 -3.91 -1.39
C GLY A 25 -4.25 -3.24 -0.56
N GLY A 26 -5.30 -2.68 -1.19
CA GLY A 26 -6.39 -2.04 -0.45
C GLY A 26 -7.25 -3.05 0.33
N ILE A 27 -7.52 -4.25 -0.22
CA ILE A 27 -8.23 -5.31 0.50
C ILE A 27 -7.39 -5.79 1.67
N THR A 28 -6.11 -6.05 1.43
CA THR A 28 -5.13 -6.43 2.46
C THR A 28 -5.11 -5.42 3.62
N VAL A 29 -5.16 -4.13 3.33
CA VAL A 29 -5.24 -3.09 4.37
C VAL A 29 -6.51 -3.27 5.21
N VAL A 30 -7.68 -3.43 4.61
CA VAL A 30 -8.95 -3.53 5.36
C VAL A 30 -9.01 -4.78 6.20
N THR A 31 -8.67 -5.94 5.63
CA THR A 31 -8.75 -7.25 6.32
C THR A 31 -7.76 -7.41 7.47
N ASN A 32 -6.70 -6.60 7.50
CA ASN A 32 -5.73 -6.59 8.58
C ASN A 32 -5.92 -5.42 9.55
N LEU A 33 -6.13 -4.20 9.04
CA LEU A 33 -6.26 -3.00 9.87
C LEU A 33 -7.52 -3.02 10.74
N VAL A 34 -8.69 -3.38 10.16
CA VAL A 34 -9.96 -3.33 10.91
C VAL A 34 -9.97 -4.29 12.10
N PRO A 35 -9.55 -5.56 11.97
CA PRO A 35 -9.39 -6.43 13.14
C PRO A 35 -8.38 -5.91 14.16
N ALA A 36 -7.27 -5.33 13.70
CA ALA A 36 -6.26 -4.78 14.60
C ALA A 36 -6.80 -3.57 15.40
N MET A 37 -7.58 -2.68 14.78
CA MET A 37 -8.28 -1.59 15.45
C MET A 37 -9.27 -2.12 16.50
N ALA A 38 -10.08 -3.11 16.13
CA ALA A 38 -11.08 -3.71 16.99
C ALA A 38 -10.47 -4.39 18.22
N ARG A 39 -9.36 -5.12 18.04
CA ARG A 39 -8.60 -5.72 19.15
C ARG A 39 -7.91 -4.67 20.03
N ALA A 40 -7.43 -3.56 19.46
CA ALA A 40 -6.77 -2.49 20.21
C ALA A 40 -7.73 -1.77 21.20
N ARG A 41 -9.03 -1.75 20.88
CA ARG A 41 -10.06 -1.11 21.73
C ARG A 41 -11.33 -1.98 21.76
N PRO A 42 -11.36 -3.08 22.50
CA PRO A 42 -12.50 -3.99 22.53
C PRO A 42 -13.77 -3.35 23.13
N GLY A 43 -13.62 -2.26 23.89
CA GLY A 43 -14.73 -1.47 24.42
C GLY A 43 -15.44 -0.60 23.36
N HIS A 44 -14.84 -0.30 22.23
CA HIS A 44 -15.46 0.45 21.14
C HIS A 44 -16.28 -0.47 20.22
N ARG A 45 -17.24 0.12 19.50
CA ARG A 45 -17.97 -0.53 18.40
C ARG A 45 -17.48 0.03 17.09
N PHE A 46 -17.39 -0.84 16.08
CA PHE A 46 -16.98 -0.47 14.75
C PHE A 46 -18.07 -0.85 13.74
N THR A 47 -18.36 0.04 12.79
CA THR A 47 -19.19 -0.28 11.62
C THR A 47 -18.37 -0.06 10.35
N LEU A 48 -18.15 -1.14 9.61
CA LEU A 48 -17.50 -1.13 8.31
C LEU A 48 -18.54 -0.97 7.21
N TYR A 49 -18.59 0.19 6.56
CA TYR A 49 -19.45 0.46 5.42
C TYR A 49 -18.71 0.09 4.13
N THR A 50 -19.25 -0.86 3.37
CA THR A 50 -18.59 -1.38 2.17
C THR A 50 -19.58 -1.73 1.06
N SER A 51 -19.10 -1.68 -0.19
CA SER A 51 -19.81 -2.23 -1.36
C SER A 51 -19.15 -3.51 -1.90
N MET A 52 -18.21 -4.08 -1.15
CA MET A 52 -17.41 -5.23 -1.56
C MET A 52 -17.92 -6.50 -0.86
N SER A 53 -18.40 -7.46 -1.65
CA SER A 53 -18.93 -8.75 -1.11
C SER A 53 -17.86 -9.54 -0.35
N GLN A 54 -16.61 -9.49 -0.77
CA GLN A 54 -15.48 -10.19 -0.14
C GLN A 54 -15.25 -9.78 1.33
N LEU A 55 -15.73 -8.60 1.75
CA LEU A 55 -15.60 -8.13 3.13
C LEU A 55 -16.79 -8.53 4.01
N VAL A 56 -17.87 -9.08 3.42
CA VAL A 56 -19.06 -9.51 4.19
C VAL A 56 -18.74 -10.73 5.04
N ASP A 57 -18.06 -11.70 4.43
CA ASP A 57 -17.73 -12.98 5.06
C ASP A 57 -16.32 -12.99 5.68
N ALA A 58 -15.65 -11.85 5.70
CA ALA A 58 -14.33 -11.75 6.30
C ALA A 58 -14.40 -11.93 7.83
N PRO A 59 -13.43 -12.62 8.46
CA PRO A 59 -13.45 -12.97 9.88
C PRO A 59 -13.13 -11.75 10.76
N PHE A 60 -14.08 -10.82 10.86
CA PHE A 60 -13.96 -9.67 11.76
C PHE A 60 -14.31 -10.03 13.22
N PRO A 61 -13.70 -9.35 14.21
CA PRO A 61 -14.07 -9.46 15.63
C PRO A 61 -15.54 -9.08 15.89
N GLU A 62 -16.12 -9.61 16.98
CA GLU A 62 -17.54 -9.41 17.34
C GLU A 62 -17.95 -7.93 17.50
N ASN A 63 -17.03 -7.05 17.87
CA ASN A 63 -17.27 -5.60 17.99
C ASN A 63 -17.22 -4.86 16.63
N VAL A 64 -17.09 -5.58 15.51
CA VAL A 64 -17.14 -5.04 14.14
C VAL A 64 -18.42 -5.52 13.45
N ARG A 65 -19.26 -4.59 13.02
CA ARG A 65 -20.44 -4.86 12.18
C ARG A 65 -20.13 -4.45 10.74
N VAL A 66 -20.42 -5.31 9.78
CA VAL A 66 -20.34 -4.98 8.35
C VAL A 66 -21.68 -4.46 7.85
N SER A 67 -21.70 -3.29 7.24
CA SER A 67 -22.84 -2.68 6.55
C SER A 67 -22.59 -2.73 5.05
N TYR A 68 -23.23 -3.68 4.36
CA TYR A 68 -22.99 -3.97 2.95
C TYR A 68 -23.95 -3.23 2.04
N HIS A 69 -23.43 -2.56 1.02
CA HIS A 69 -24.14 -1.69 0.06
C HIS A 69 -23.77 -2.05 -1.39
N PRO A 70 -24.25 -3.17 -1.95
CA PRO A 70 -23.88 -3.64 -3.28
C PRO A 70 -24.28 -2.69 -4.41
N GLU A 71 -25.32 -1.88 -4.20
CA GLU A 71 -25.84 -0.91 -5.16
C GLU A 71 -24.88 0.24 -5.47
N LEU A 72 -23.81 0.40 -4.70
CA LEU A 72 -22.88 1.52 -4.79
C LEU A 72 -21.65 1.25 -5.69
N GLY A 73 -21.74 0.28 -6.59
CA GLY A 73 -20.63 -0.06 -7.50
C GLY A 73 -20.27 1.02 -8.55
N GLY A 74 -21.17 1.98 -8.84
CA GLY A 74 -20.96 3.05 -9.81
C GLY A 74 -20.55 4.38 -9.18
N LEU A 75 -19.61 5.12 -9.82
CA LEU A 75 -19.07 6.37 -9.28
C LEU A 75 -20.14 7.39 -8.91
N MET A 76 -21.10 7.66 -9.83
CA MET A 76 -22.15 8.68 -9.61
C MET A 76 -23.09 8.29 -8.46
N ARG A 77 -23.58 7.03 -8.44
CA ARG A 77 -24.45 6.53 -7.38
C ARG A 77 -23.75 6.57 -6.04
N ARG A 78 -22.50 6.14 -5.99
CA ARG A 78 -21.65 6.18 -4.80
C ARG A 78 -21.52 7.61 -4.28
N THR A 79 -21.09 8.55 -5.12
CA THR A 79 -20.89 9.95 -4.71
C THR A 79 -22.21 10.59 -4.22
N ALA A 80 -23.33 10.34 -4.91
CA ALA A 80 -24.64 10.82 -4.45
C ALA A 80 -25.01 10.22 -3.09
N TRP A 81 -24.82 8.94 -2.88
CA TRP A 81 -25.07 8.27 -1.60
C TRP A 81 -24.18 8.82 -0.49
N GLU A 82 -22.87 8.94 -0.75
CA GLU A 82 -21.88 9.49 0.20
C GLU A 82 -22.20 10.89 0.68
N GLN A 83 -22.79 11.73 -0.19
CA GLN A 83 -23.06 13.13 0.15
C GLN A 83 -24.50 13.39 0.62
N LEU A 84 -25.48 12.57 0.23
CA LEU A 84 -26.90 12.81 0.52
C LEU A 84 -27.46 11.85 1.57
N SER A 85 -27.21 10.55 1.45
CA SER A 85 -27.80 9.50 2.32
C SER A 85 -26.91 9.16 3.49
N PHE A 86 -25.61 8.97 3.25
CA PHE A 86 -24.65 8.53 4.26
C PHE A 86 -24.55 9.47 5.48
N PRO A 87 -24.60 10.79 5.37
CA PRO A 87 -24.63 11.68 6.52
C PRO A 87 -25.85 11.46 7.45
N ARG A 88 -26.98 10.99 6.90
CA ARG A 88 -28.17 10.63 7.70
C ARG A 88 -27.96 9.30 8.40
N ILE A 89 -27.37 8.31 7.74
CA ILE A 89 -27.03 7.02 8.32
C ILE A 89 -26.04 7.20 9.48
N LEU A 90 -24.97 7.98 9.30
CA LEU A 90 -24.00 8.26 10.35
C LEU A 90 -24.64 8.88 11.60
N ARG A 91 -25.61 9.80 11.42
CA ARG A 91 -26.36 10.40 12.54
C ARG A 91 -27.31 9.42 13.21
N HIS A 92 -28.06 8.64 12.43
CA HIS A 92 -29.00 7.65 12.94
C HIS A 92 -28.29 6.56 13.75
N GLU A 93 -27.13 6.11 13.27
CA GLU A 93 -26.29 5.12 13.95
C GLU A 93 -25.43 5.70 15.09
N ALA A 94 -25.50 7.01 15.32
CA ALA A 94 -24.73 7.71 16.34
C ALA A 94 -23.21 7.43 16.20
N ILE A 95 -22.65 7.59 14.99
CA ILE A 95 -21.22 7.45 14.74
C ILE A 95 -20.48 8.65 15.34
N ASP A 96 -19.55 8.37 16.23
CA ASP A 96 -18.74 9.40 16.93
C ASP A 96 -17.59 9.94 16.06
N ALA A 97 -16.94 9.09 15.26
CA ALA A 97 -15.93 9.49 14.28
C ALA A 97 -15.90 8.52 13.08
N LEU A 98 -15.42 8.99 11.93
CA LEU A 98 -15.39 8.25 10.67
C LEU A 98 -13.97 8.15 10.11
N LEU A 99 -13.49 6.94 9.84
CA LEU A 99 -12.26 6.67 9.10
C LEU A 99 -12.56 6.52 7.61
N LEU A 100 -11.85 7.25 6.77
CA LEU A 100 -11.98 7.28 5.31
C LEU A 100 -10.71 6.73 4.68
N LEU A 101 -10.74 5.46 4.23
CA LEU A 101 -9.56 4.78 3.68
C LEU A 101 -9.23 5.18 2.22
N ASN A 102 -10.06 5.99 1.58
CA ASN A 102 -9.90 6.40 0.17
C ASN A 102 -9.50 7.87 -0.02
N GLY A 103 -9.26 8.61 1.05
CA GLY A 103 -8.86 10.02 0.98
C GLY A 103 -9.96 11.01 0.60
N PHE A 104 -11.23 10.58 0.47
CA PHE A 104 -12.37 11.44 0.10
C PHE A 104 -13.30 11.68 1.28
N SER A 105 -13.53 12.95 1.60
CA SER A 105 -14.39 13.35 2.71
C SER A 105 -15.89 13.30 2.36
N VAL A 106 -16.69 13.02 3.37
CA VAL A 106 -18.15 13.18 3.35
C VAL A 106 -18.47 14.63 3.74
N PHE A 107 -18.57 15.53 2.74
CA PHE A 107 -18.65 16.98 2.96
C PHE A 107 -19.90 17.41 3.74
N ALA A 108 -21.04 16.73 3.49
CA ALA A 108 -22.30 17.02 4.18
C ALA A 108 -22.38 16.45 5.61
N SER A 109 -21.40 15.69 6.06
CA SER A 109 -21.37 15.15 7.41
C SER A 109 -20.74 16.12 8.40
N ARG A 110 -21.30 16.14 9.62
CA ARG A 110 -20.71 16.83 10.79
C ARG A 110 -19.90 15.89 11.68
N VAL A 111 -19.93 14.60 11.42
CA VAL A 111 -19.13 13.61 12.13
C VAL A 111 -17.65 13.90 11.88
N PRO A 112 -16.79 13.93 12.92
CA PRO A 112 -15.35 14.09 12.78
C PRO A 112 -14.76 13.01 11.84
N GLN A 113 -13.87 13.41 10.95
CA GLN A 113 -13.33 12.52 9.91
C GLN A 113 -11.82 12.41 10.00
N VAL A 114 -11.31 11.18 9.94
CA VAL A 114 -9.89 10.86 9.76
C VAL A 114 -9.71 10.36 8.33
N SER A 115 -8.97 11.11 7.52
CA SER A 115 -8.76 10.79 6.11
C SER A 115 -7.39 10.15 5.89
N VAL A 116 -7.35 9.00 5.18
CA VAL A 116 -6.12 8.26 4.90
C VAL A 116 -5.68 8.46 3.45
N TRP A 117 -4.43 8.86 3.27
CA TRP A 117 -3.85 9.26 1.99
C TRP A 117 -3.00 8.11 1.41
N GLN A 118 -3.64 7.23 0.64
CA GLN A 118 -3.00 6.03 0.09
C GLN A 118 -2.70 6.12 -1.42
N ASN A 119 -3.40 6.99 -2.16
CA ASN A 119 -3.22 7.06 -3.61
C ASN A 119 -2.04 7.97 -3.98
N PRO A 120 -0.93 7.40 -4.49
CA PRO A 120 0.26 8.18 -4.80
C PRO A 120 0.04 9.22 -5.91
N ASN A 121 -0.82 8.92 -6.91
CA ASN A 121 -1.07 9.83 -8.02
C ASN A 121 -1.64 11.19 -7.61
N MET A 122 -2.25 11.25 -6.42
CA MET A 122 -2.85 12.48 -5.91
C MET A 122 -1.86 13.33 -5.10
N LEU A 123 -0.80 12.71 -4.62
CA LEU A 123 0.20 13.33 -3.74
C LEU A 123 1.43 13.86 -4.50
N SER A 124 1.55 13.58 -5.79
CA SER A 124 2.73 13.96 -6.57
C SER A 124 2.37 14.76 -7.82
N ARG A 125 3.24 15.72 -8.17
CA ARG A 125 3.31 16.37 -9.48
C ARG A 125 4.51 15.80 -10.22
N ASP A 126 4.42 14.53 -10.57
CA ASP A 126 5.47 13.82 -11.30
C ASP A 126 5.39 14.06 -12.81
N ASP A 127 6.50 13.79 -13.51
CA ASP A 127 6.62 13.84 -14.97
C ASP A 127 6.34 12.49 -15.63
N ILE A 128 5.66 11.58 -14.94
CA ILE A 128 5.32 10.26 -15.49
C ILE A 128 4.43 10.47 -16.71
N PRO A 129 4.82 9.94 -17.89
CA PRO A 129 4.02 10.03 -19.10
C PRO A 129 2.65 9.36 -18.90
N ARG A 130 1.58 10.10 -19.17
CA ARG A 130 0.20 9.61 -19.08
C ARG A 130 -0.64 10.21 -20.20
N PRO A 131 -1.67 9.50 -20.71
CA PRO A 131 -2.65 10.05 -21.61
C PRO A 131 -3.29 11.33 -21.04
N LEU A 132 -3.64 12.28 -21.92
CA LEU A 132 -4.22 13.56 -21.51
C LEU A 132 -5.51 13.41 -20.69
N SER A 133 -6.35 12.44 -21.04
CA SER A 133 -7.57 12.11 -20.31
C SER A 133 -7.29 11.71 -18.85
N LEU A 134 -6.26 10.90 -18.62
CA LEU A 134 -5.86 10.47 -17.28
C LEU A 134 -5.24 11.64 -16.49
N ARG A 135 -4.45 12.48 -17.14
CA ARG A 135 -3.88 13.69 -16.51
C ARG A 135 -5.00 14.63 -16.03
N LEU A 136 -5.99 14.90 -16.89
CA LEU A 136 -7.13 15.75 -16.54
C LEU A 136 -7.97 15.17 -15.39
N TYR A 137 -8.19 13.84 -15.41
CA TYR A 137 -8.86 13.14 -14.33
C TYR A 137 -8.10 13.30 -13.01
N ILE A 138 -6.78 13.13 -13.00
CA ILE A 138 -5.94 13.31 -11.81
C ILE A 138 -6.05 14.74 -11.26
N GLU A 139 -6.05 15.77 -12.12
CA GLU A 139 -6.17 17.16 -11.65
C GLU A 139 -7.54 17.44 -11.01
N VAL A 140 -8.63 16.91 -11.58
CA VAL A 140 -9.97 17.03 -10.97
C VAL A 140 -9.98 16.32 -9.60
N GLN A 141 -9.41 15.13 -9.50
CA GLN A 141 -9.31 14.41 -8.26
C GLN A 141 -8.48 15.17 -7.19
N ARG A 142 -7.39 15.82 -7.57
CA ARG A 142 -6.59 16.68 -6.69
C ARG A 142 -7.39 17.84 -6.09
N LEU A 143 -8.25 18.48 -6.87
CA LEU A 143 -9.12 19.55 -6.37
C LEU A 143 -10.09 19.03 -5.30
N ILE A 144 -10.72 17.88 -5.54
CA ILE A 144 -11.62 17.24 -4.57
C ILE A 144 -10.85 16.83 -3.32
N GLN A 145 -9.64 16.33 -3.48
CA GLN A 145 -8.80 15.93 -2.34
C GLN A 145 -8.28 17.15 -1.56
N ALA A 146 -7.96 18.26 -2.21
CA ALA A 146 -7.64 19.51 -1.50
C ALA A 146 -8.81 19.98 -0.61
N ALA A 147 -10.04 19.82 -1.06
CA ALA A 147 -11.23 20.09 -0.26
C ALA A 147 -11.38 19.05 0.88
N SER A 148 -11.08 17.77 0.60
CA SER A 148 -11.13 16.70 1.60
C SER A 148 -10.09 16.88 2.70
N LEU A 149 -8.88 17.34 2.35
CA LEU A 149 -7.81 17.67 3.30
C LEU A 149 -8.25 18.75 4.30
N ARG A 150 -9.00 19.75 3.82
CA ARG A 150 -9.56 20.83 4.68
C ARG A 150 -10.73 20.36 5.50
N LYS A 151 -11.55 19.44 4.99
CA LYS A 151 -12.75 18.93 5.65
C LYS A 151 -12.42 17.92 6.74
N ALA A 152 -11.37 17.11 6.55
CA ALA A 152 -10.95 16.12 7.53
C ALA A 152 -10.48 16.80 8.81
N THR A 153 -10.94 16.29 9.96
CA THR A 153 -10.49 16.73 11.28
C THR A 153 -9.01 16.38 11.47
N ARG A 154 -8.62 15.21 10.99
CA ARG A 154 -7.23 14.72 11.04
C ARG A 154 -6.90 13.95 9.75
N ASN A 155 -5.62 13.93 9.39
CA ASN A 155 -5.13 13.27 8.20
C ASN A 155 -4.08 12.23 8.55
N VAL A 156 -4.09 11.09 7.87
CA VAL A 156 -3.10 10.02 8.05
C VAL A 156 -2.40 9.77 6.72
N PHE A 157 -1.08 9.80 6.76
CA PHE A 157 -0.20 9.43 5.65
C PHE A 157 0.51 8.12 5.98
N LEU A 158 0.89 7.35 4.97
CA LEU A 158 1.51 6.05 5.19
C LEU A 158 3.02 6.14 5.42
N THR A 159 3.65 7.24 4.99
CA THR A 159 5.09 7.50 5.11
C THR A 159 5.38 8.99 5.25
N GLU A 160 6.52 9.34 5.82
CA GLU A 160 7.02 10.72 5.83
C GLU A 160 7.24 11.23 4.41
N HIS A 161 7.72 10.36 3.49
CA HIS A 161 7.81 10.69 2.07
C HIS A 161 6.47 11.15 1.48
N SER A 162 5.37 10.50 1.84
CA SER A 162 4.02 10.90 1.41
C SER A 162 3.62 12.28 1.93
N VAL A 163 4.04 12.63 3.14
CA VAL A 163 3.87 13.98 3.70
C VAL A 163 4.70 15.00 2.91
N GLU A 164 5.96 14.68 2.60
CA GLU A 164 6.82 15.57 1.81
C GLU A 164 6.25 15.80 0.38
N MET A 165 5.74 14.77 -0.26
CA MET A 165 5.01 14.93 -1.53
C MET A 165 3.80 15.86 -1.39
N ALA A 166 3.00 15.67 -0.34
CA ALA A 166 1.84 16.51 -0.07
C ALA A 166 2.22 17.97 0.19
N LYS A 167 3.34 18.24 0.86
CA LYS A 167 3.87 19.59 1.12
C LYS A 167 4.19 20.37 -0.16
N GLN A 168 4.55 19.69 -1.25
CA GLN A 168 4.80 20.34 -2.54
C GLN A 168 3.51 20.88 -3.20
N ILE A 169 2.34 20.38 -2.75
CA ILE A 169 1.05 20.73 -3.34
C ILE A 169 0.22 21.58 -2.39
N TRP A 170 0.26 21.27 -1.08
CA TRP A 170 -0.59 21.88 -0.07
C TRP A 170 0.22 22.38 1.15
N PRO A 171 -0.25 23.43 1.83
CA PRO A 171 0.39 23.95 3.06
C PRO A 171 0.10 23.02 4.24
N MET A 172 0.77 21.86 4.29
CA MET A 172 0.51 20.77 5.24
C MET A 172 0.62 21.18 6.71
N GLN A 173 1.41 22.20 7.04
CA GLN A 173 1.51 22.75 8.39
C GLN A 173 0.17 23.28 8.95
N ARG A 174 -0.83 23.51 8.11
CA ARG A 174 -2.18 23.97 8.49
C ARG A 174 -3.14 22.82 8.81
N TYR A 175 -2.76 21.58 8.51
CA TYR A 175 -3.64 20.41 8.63
C TYR A 175 -3.08 19.41 9.62
N PRO A 176 -3.80 19.10 10.72
CA PRO A 176 -3.38 18.05 11.64
C PRO A 176 -3.18 16.74 10.89
N HIS A 177 -1.98 16.17 11.00
CA HIS A 177 -1.65 14.92 10.34
C HIS A 177 -0.70 14.05 11.19
N ARG A 178 -0.67 12.78 10.87
CA ARG A 178 0.23 11.78 11.46
C ARG A 178 0.66 10.77 10.40
N VAL A 179 1.89 10.29 10.50
CA VAL A 179 2.34 9.13 9.73
C VAL A 179 2.02 7.86 10.51
N ILE A 180 1.36 6.92 9.82
CA ILE A 180 1.05 5.59 10.37
C ILE A 180 1.38 4.57 9.27
N HIS A 181 2.47 3.85 9.46
CA HIS A 181 2.89 2.79 8.55
C HIS A 181 1.88 1.64 8.53
N SER A 182 1.76 0.97 7.39
CA SER A 182 1.04 -0.30 7.26
C SER A 182 1.83 -1.43 7.93
N GLY A 183 1.14 -2.52 8.25
CA GLY A 183 1.76 -3.76 8.72
C GLY A 183 1.98 -4.77 7.60
N ILE A 184 2.41 -5.97 7.96
CA ILE A 184 2.55 -7.12 7.07
C ILE A 184 1.34 -8.03 7.21
N ASP A 185 0.86 -8.52 6.08
CA ASP A 185 -0.20 -9.53 6.04
C ASP A 185 0.39 -10.92 6.31
N PRO A 186 0.03 -11.57 7.44
CA PRO A 186 0.53 -12.90 7.75
C PRO A 186 0.21 -13.95 6.67
N SER A 187 -0.88 -13.79 5.92
CA SER A 187 -1.26 -14.70 4.83
C SER A 187 -0.32 -14.60 3.61
N ARG A 188 0.50 -13.57 3.55
CA ARG A 188 1.51 -13.33 2.50
C ARG A 188 2.90 -13.78 2.92
N VAL A 189 3.03 -14.41 4.09
CA VAL A 189 4.31 -14.88 4.64
C VAL A 189 4.25 -16.39 4.78
N ALA A 190 5.25 -17.09 4.25
CA ALA A 190 5.33 -18.53 4.38
C ALA A 190 5.45 -18.96 5.85
N PRO A 191 4.77 -20.04 6.28
CA PRO A 191 4.80 -20.51 7.67
C PRO A 191 6.21 -20.78 8.23
N ASP A 192 7.14 -21.13 7.35
CA ASP A 192 8.55 -21.41 7.68
C ASP A 192 9.50 -20.26 7.31
N ALA A 193 8.97 -19.14 6.80
CA ALA A 193 9.76 -17.96 6.55
C ALA A 193 10.36 -17.45 7.88
N GLY A 194 11.68 -17.45 7.97
CA GLY A 194 12.40 -17.03 9.18
C GLY A 194 12.79 -18.15 10.16
N LYS A 195 12.37 -19.40 9.94
CA LYS A 195 12.80 -20.54 10.76
C LYS A 195 14.08 -21.23 10.26
N GLY A 196 14.55 -20.87 9.05
CA GLY A 196 15.78 -21.41 8.47
C GLY A 196 16.99 -20.98 9.30
N GLY A 197 17.63 -21.95 9.95
CA GLY A 197 18.94 -21.78 10.53
C GLY A 197 19.97 -21.56 9.43
N GLU A 198 21.06 -20.91 9.77
CA GLU A 198 22.26 -20.59 8.99
C GLU A 198 22.15 -20.71 7.44
N ALA A 199 22.19 -19.58 6.82
CA ALA A 199 21.89 -19.13 5.45
C ALA A 199 22.47 -19.92 4.23
N SER A 200 23.03 -21.11 4.41
CA SER A 200 23.76 -21.79 3.33
C SER A 200 22.90 -22.68 2.42
N GLY A 201 21.73 -23.12 2.86
CA GLY A 201 20.85 -23.99 2.05
C GLY A 201 19.72 -23.26 1.30
N GLU A 202 19.25 -22.14 1.83
CA GLU A 202 18.08 -21.42 1.25
C GLU A 202 18.33 -20.84 -0.15
N ASP A 203 19.59 -20.61 -0.52
CA ASP A 203 19.98 -19.99 -1.78
C ASP A 203 20.04 -20.99 -2.96
N GLU A 204 20.40 -22.24 -2.67
CA GLU A 204 20.56 -23.30 -3.67
C GLU A 204 19.21 -23.82 -4.18
N GLU A 205 18.15 -23.69 -3.36
CA GLU A 205 16.79 -24.13 -3.71
C GLU A 205 16.00 -23.09 -4.56
N ARG A 206 16.47 -21.83 -4.62
CA ARG A 206 15.76 -20.76 -5.34
C ARG A 206 16.13 -20.70 -6.82
N GLU A 207 15.11 -20.52 -7.65
CA GLU A 207 15.28 -20.35 -9.10
C GLU A 207 16.02 -19.04 -9.40
N ASN A 208 16.76 -19.00 -10.53
CA ASN A 208 17.37 -17.77 -11.04
C ASN A 208 16.28 -16.83 -11.59
N LEU A 209 15.52 -16.25 -10.68
CA LEU A 209 14.27 -15.56 -10.94
C LEU A 209 14.16 -14.28 -10.12
N ALA A 210 13.95 -13.16 -10.81
CA ALA A 210 13.50 -11.91 -10.21
C ALA A 210 11.97 -11.86 -10.18
N LEU A 211 11.40 -11.41 -9.09
CA LEU A 211 9.95 -11.23 -8.91
C LEU A 211 9.61 -9.76 -8.76
N ALA A 212 8.61 -9.28 -9.50
CA ALA A 212 7.99 -7.98 -9.27
C ALA A 212 6.47 -8.15 -9.11
N VAL A 213 5.90 -7.53 -8.06
CA VAL A 213 4.48 -7.62 -7.72
C VAL A 213 3.84 -6.24 -7.72
N GLY A 214 2.81 -6.07 -8.53
CA GLY A 214 2.02 -4.84 -8.63
C GLY A 214 1.35 -4.72 -9.99
N HIS A 215 0.18 -4.09 -10.01
CA HIS A 215 -0.54 -3.84 -11.26
C HIS A 215 0.28 -3.00 -12.24
N THR A 216 0.02 -3.14 -13.54
CA THR A 216 0.77 -2.46 -14.60
C THR A 216 0.37 -0.99 -14.75
N TYR A 217 0.66 -0.21 -13.70
CA TYR A 217 0.53 1.24 -13.73
C TYR A 217 1.81 1.89 -14.29
N TYR A 218 1.68 3.05 -14.96
CA TYR A 218 2.82 3.83 -15.47
C TYR A 218 3.87 4.11 -14.39
N HIS A 219 3.44 4.41 -13.16
CA HIS A 219 4.36 4.73 -12.07
C HIS A 219 5.19 3.55 -11.56
N LYS A 220 4.79 2.31 -11.88
CA LYS A 220 5.58 1.10 -11.56
C LYS A 220 6.85 0.97 -12.40
N ASN A 221 6.92 1.71 -13.51
CA ASN A 221 8.13 1.86 -14.33
C ASN A 221 8.63 0.55 -14.96
N TYR A 222 7.71 -0.38 -15.26
CA TYR A 222 8.06 -1.70 -15.80
C TYR A 222 8.70 -1.64 -17.18
N LEU A 223 8.48 -0.59 -17.99
CA LEU A 223 9.21 -0.40 -19.24
C LEU A 223 10.73 -0.31 -19.01
N ARG A 224 11.14 0.48 -17.99
CA ARG A 224 12.55 0.59 -17.63
C ARG A 224 13.13 -0.72 -17.10
N LEU A 225 12.33 -1.49 -16.35
CA LEU A 225 12.74 -2.81 -15.87
C LEU A 225 12.93 -3.78 -17.03
N ILE A 226 12.05 -3.77 -18.05
CA ILE A 226 12.18 -4.57 -19.28
C ILE A 226 13.44 -4.15 -20.05
N ASP A 227 13.68 -2.86 -20.25
CA ASP A 227 14.90 -2.35 -20.89
C ASP A 227 16.16 -2.77 -20.12
N ALA A 228 16.12 -2.70 -18.79
CA ALA A 228 17.21 -3.14 -17.92
C ALA A 228 17.48 -4.64 -18.05
N LEU A 229 16.44 -5.47 -18.16
CA LEU A 229 16.63 -6.91 -18.34
C LEU A 229 17.22 -7.25 -19.71
N LYS A 230 16.91 -6.45 -20.77
CA LYS A 230 17.60 -6.58 -22.06
C LYS A 230 19.09 -6.28 -21.94
N LEU A 231 19.44 -5.17 -21.28
CA LEU A 231 20.85 -4.81 -21.02
C LEU A 231 21.55 -5.87 -20.17
N TYR A 232 20.84 -6.42 -19.17
CA TYR A 232 21.32 -7.55 -18.37
C TYR A 232 21.67 -8.74 -19.23
N ALA A 233 20.73 -9.19 -20.09
CA ALA A 233 20.91 -10.33 -20.97
C ALA A 233 22.05 -10.14 -21.99
N ASP A 234 22.26 -8.91 -22.45
CA ASP A 234 23.33 -8.61 -23.43
C ASP A 234 24.72 -8.50 -22.77
N ARG A 235 24.79 -8.15 -21.49
CA ARG A 235 26.04 -7.81 -20.80
C ARG A 235 26.57 -8.94 -19.93
N TYR A 236 25.69 -9.72 -19.33
CA TYR A 236 26.04 -10.74 -18.35
C TYR A 236 25.71 -12.14 -18.88
N ASP A 237 26.63 -13.06 -18.71
CA ASP A 237 26.41 -14.48 -19.02
C ASP A 237 25.61 -15.18 -17.90
N ASP A 238 24.35 -14.76 -17.77
CA ASP A 238 23.43 -15.20 -16.75
C ASP A 238 22.00 -15.26 -17.31
N ASP A 239 21.25 -16.27 -16.92
CA ASP A 239 19.91 -16.58 -17.43
C ASP A 239 18.78 -16.03 -16.53
N LEU A 240 19.02 -14.99 -15.76
CA LEU A 240 18.01 -14.37 -14.88
C LEU A 240 16.71 -14.13 -15.65
N ARG A 241 15.62 -14.67 -15.10
CA ARG A 241 14.25 -14.48 -15.57
C ARG A 241 13.51 -13.46 -14.71
N LEU A 242 12.41 -12.94 -15.21
CA LEU A 242 11.55 -12.00 -14.50
C LEU A 242 10.09 -12.47 -14.56
N ILE A 243 9.44 -12.55 -13.41
CA ILE A 243 7.99 -12.68 -13.31
C ILE A 243 7.40 -11.35 -12.84
N LEU A 244 6.41 -10.85 -13.60
CA LEU A 244 5.57 -9.71 -13.25
C LEU A 244 4.18 -10.21 -12.83
N ILE A 245 3.75 -9.96 -11.60
CA ILE A 245 2.42 -10.31 -11.11
C ILE A 245 1.61 -9.04 -10.86
N GLY A 246 0.46 -8.92 -11.54
CA GLY A 246 -0.47 -7.81 -11.37
C GLY A 246 -1.33 -7.57 -12.60
N GLY A 247 -2.55 -7.09 -12.39
CA GLY A 247 -3.54 -6.90 -13.45
C GLY A 247 -3.27 -5.71 -14.36
N PRO A 248 -3.90 -5.69 -15.55
CA PRO A 248 -3.76 -4.64 -16.57
C PRO A 248 -4.67 -3.43 -16.28
N TYR A 249 -4.41 -2.72 -15.17
CA TYR A 249 -5.24 -1.59 -14.77
C TYR A 249 -5.16 -0.37 -15.69
N GLU A 250 -4.06 -0.22 -16.43
CA GLU A 250 -3.89 0.72 -17.54
C GLU A 250 -3.68 -0.11 -18.82
N PRO A 251 -4.78 -0.48 -19.53
CA PRO A 251 -4.71 -1.48 -20.61
C PRO A 251 -3.80 -1.08 -21.77
N GLU A 252 -3.70 0.20 -22.08
CA GLU A 252 -2.80 0.70 -23.12
C GLU A 252 -1.34 0.51 -22.73
N HIS A 253 -1.02 0.86 -21.48
CA HIS A 253 0.32 0.66 -20.93
C HIS A 253 0.67 -0.83 -20.83
N HIS A 254 -0.28 -1.67 -20.41
CA HIS A 254 -0.06 -3.12 -20.39
C HIS A 254 0.31 -3.67 -21.78
N ARG A 255 -0.44 -3.29 -22.83
CA ARG A 255 -0.11 -3.66 -24.24
C ARG A 255 1.24 -3.12 -24.70
N GLU A 256 1.64 -1.95 -24.20
CA GLU A 256 2.95 -1.39 -24.46
C GLU A 256 4.07 -2.26 -23.84
N LEU A 257 3.88 -2.73 -22.61
CA LEU A 257 4.82 -3.66 -21.96
C LEU A 257 4.96 -4.95 -22.75
N GLU A 258 3.84 -5.60 -23.14
CA GLU A 258 3.86 -6.82 -23.97
C GLU A 258 4.56 -6.60 -25.31
N ARG A 259 4.28 -5.48 -25.97
CA ARG A 259 4.97 -5.11 -27.22
C ARG A 259 6.46 -4.96 -27.00
N ARG A 260 6.87 -4.27 -25.92
CA ARG A 260 8.30 -4.05 -25.62
C ARG A 260 9.05 -5.35 -25.34
N VAL A 261 8.43 -6.30 -24.65
CA VAL A 261 8.99 -7.65 -24.44
C VAL A 261 9.27 -8.34 -25.77
N ARG A 262 8.30 -8.32 -26.72
CA ARG A 262 8.46 -8.93 -28.05
C ARG A 262 9.52 -8.20 -28.89
N GLU A 263 9.52 -6.88 -28.93
CA GLU A 263 10.50 -6.07 -29.67
C GLU A 263 11.94 -6.36 -29.25
N LEU A 264 12.14 -6.69 -27.98
CA LEU A 264 13.46 -6.97 -27.43
C LEU A 264 13.83 -8.47 -27.43
N GLY A 265 12.93 -9.35 -27.87
CA GLY A 265 13.13 -10.80 -27.88
C GLY A 265 13.25 -11.41 -26.50
N LEU A 266 12.47 -10.91 -25.52
CA LEU A 266 12.55 -11.32 -24.11
C LEU A 266 11.42 -12.25 -23.68
N GLU A 267 10.61 -12.81 -24.60
CA GLU A 267 9.47 -13.70 -24.28
C GLU A 267 9.89 -14.96 -23.51
N GLY A 268 11.11 -15.43 -23.69
CA GLY A 268 11.69 -16.55 -22.92
C GLY A 268 12.21 -16.16 -21.53
N ARG A 269 12.35 -14.86 -21.24
CA ARG A 269 12.92 -14.36 -19.98
C ARG A 269 11.92 -13.60 -19.10
N ILE A 270 10.86 -13.05 -19.68
CA ILE A 270 9.85 -12.26 -18.96
C ILE A 270 8.48 -12.93 -19.08
N GLU A 271 7.89 -13.23 -17.95
CA GLU A 271 6.54 -13.75 -17.84
C GLU A 271 5.62 -12.76 -17.11
N MET A 272 4.53 -12.35 -17.78
CA MET A 272 3.52 -11.45 -17.21
C MET A 272 2.29 -12.28 -16.83
N LEU A 273 2.15 -12.61 -15.55
CA LEU A 273 1.14 -13.55 -15.06
C LEU A 273 -0.27 -12.94 -14.90
N GLY A 274 -0.40 -11.61 -14.93
CA GLY A 274 -1.66 -10.95 -14.57
C GLY A 274 -1.98 -11.05 -13.08
N GLU A 275 -3.25 -10.89 -12.70
CA GLU A 275 -3.68 -11.10 -11.31
C GLU A 275 -3.59 -12.56 -10.92
N ARG A 276 -3.13 -12.83 -9.71
CA ARG A 276 -3.02 -14.18 -9.13
C ARG A 276 -3.61 -14.23 -7.73
N PRO A 277 -4.15 -15.37 -7.31
CA PRO A 277 -4.53 -15.63 -5.92
C PRO A 277 -3.35 -15.43 -4.97
N ALA A 278 -3.64 -15.18 -3.69
CA ALA A 278 -2.62 -14.92 -2.68
C ALA A 278 -1.60 -16.08 -2.53
N GLU A 279 -2.08 -17.31 -2.64
CA GLU A 279 -1.29 -18.54 -2.59
C GLU A 279 -0.27 -18.64 -3.74
N ASP A 280 -0.68 -18.28 -4.97
CA ASP A 280 0.23 -18.28 -6.13
C ASP A 280 1.31 -17.18 -5.97
N VAL A 281 0.93 -16.01 -5.48
CA VAL A 281 1.88 -14.93 -5.21
C VAL A 281 2.88 -15.36 -4.15
N LEU A 282 2.41 -16.03 -3.08
CA LEU A 282 3.28 -16.58 -2.03
C LEU A 282 4.25 -17.62 -2.58
N ALA A 283 3.76 -18.53 -3.44
CA ALA A 283 4.62 -19.52 -4.11
C ALA A 283 5.72 -18.84 -4.95
N CYS A 284 5.40 -17.73 -5.63
CA CYS A 284 6.41 -16.96 -6.36
C CYS A 284 7.44 -16.30 -5.43
N TYR A 285 7.03 -15.76 -4.27
CA TYR A 285 7.97 -15.26 -3.25
C TYR A 285 8.90 -16.36 -2.74
N GLN A 286 8.44 -17.59 -2.60
CA GLN A 286 9.26 -18.71 -2.15
C GLN A 286 10.27 -19.18 -3.20
N ARG A 287 9.90 -19.18 -4.49
CA ARG A 287 10.73 -19.66 -5.60
C ARG A 287 11.76 -18.64 -6.07
N ALA A 288 11.43 -17.36 -6.04
CA ALA A 288 12.30 -16.31 -6.58
C ALA A 288 13.61 -16.16 -5.79
N ARG A 289 14.69 -15.80 -6.49
CA ARG A 289 16.00 -15.50 -5.91
C ARG A 289 16.05 -14.11 -5.32
N LEU A 290 15.36 -13.14 -5.96
CA LEU A 290 15.28 -11.75 -5.52
C LEU A 290 13.93 -11.13 -5.87
N TYR A 291 13.58 -10.09 -5.16
CA TYR A 291 12.45 -9.21 -5.47
C TYR A 291 12.97 -7.90 -6.07
N VAL A 292 12.27 -7.35 -7.07
CA VAL A 292 12.64 -6.08 -7.69
C VAL A 292 11.45 -5.13 -7.77
N THR A 293 11.68 -3.86 -7.43
CA THR A 293 10.73 -2.77 -7.64
C THR A 293 11.46 -1.49 -8.07
N VAL A 294 11.08 -0.97 -9.22
CA VAL A 294 11.67 0.24 -9.80
C VAL A 294 10.67 1.39 -9.91
N SER A 295 9.64 1.36 -9.05
CA SER A 295 8.59 2.37 -9.04
C SER A 295 9.15 3.79 -8.87
N ARG A 296 8.56 4.74 -9.59
CA ARG A 296 8.84 6.17 -9.49
C ARG A 296 7.91 6.89 -8.52
N LEU A 297 6.82 6.22 -8.12
CA LEU A 297 5.82 6.81 -7.26
C LEU A 297 5.10 5.72 -6.44
N GLU A 298 5.17 5.83 -5.12
CA GLU A 298 4.53 4.95 -4.14
C GLU A 298 4.20 5.71 -2.86
N THR A 299 3.20 5.24 -2.13
CA THR A 299 2.91 5.77 -0.79
C THR A 299 3.43 4.87 0.33
N PHE A 300 3.64 3.56 0.06
CA PHE A 300 4.18 2.64 1.06
C PHE A 300 5.01 1.50 0.45
N GLY A 301 4.45 0.71 -0.50
CA GLY A 301 5.16 -0.42 -1.11
C GLY A 301 5.07 -1.72 -0.30
N LEU A 302 3.86 -2.15 0.06
CA LEU A 302 3.62 -3.42 0.78
C LEU A 302 4.41 -4.62 0.23
N PRO A 303 4.54 -4.81 -1.11
CA PRO A 303 5.30 -5.94 -1.65
C PRO A 303 6.79 -5.99 -1.25
N ILE A 304 7.40 -4.85 -0.89
CA ILE A 304 8.77 -4.84 -0.35
C ILE A 304 8.80 -5.59 1.00
N LEU A 305 7.84 -5.30 1.88
CA LEU A 305 7.75 -5.96 3.18
C LEU A 305 7.38 -7.43 3.03
N GLU A 306 6.48 -7.77 2.09
CA GLU A 306 6.13 -9.15 1.77
C GLU A 306 7.36 -9.93 1.29
N ALA A 307 8.17 -9.35 0.41
CA ALA A 307 9.42 -9.95 -0.06
C ALA A 307 10.41 -10.17 1.08
N MET A 308 10.66 -9.16 1.91
CA MET A 308 11.55 -9.25 3.07
C MET A 308 11.08 -10.30 4.08
N ALA A 309 9.77 -10.37 4.35
CA ALA A 309 9.17 -11.34 5.25
C ALA A 309 9.33 -12.78 4.75
N ASN A 310 9.36 -12.98 3.42
CA ASN A 310 9.61 -14.26 2.77
C ASN A 310 11.11 -14.52 2.52
N GLY A 311 12.00 -13.72 3.10
CA GLY A 311 13.43 -13.90 2.99
C GLY A 311 14.00 -13.64 1.59
N LEU A 312 13.37 -12.76 0.79
CA LEU A 312 13.95 -12.34 -0.49
C LEU A 312 14.86 -11.13 -0.30
N PRO A 313 16.06 -11.15 -0.90
CA PRO A 313 16.83 -9.94 -1.14
C PRO A 313 16.04 -8.98 -2.02
N VAL A 314 16.05 -7.71 -1.69
CA VAL A 314 15.26 -6.68 -2.39
C VAL A 314 16.18 -5.76 -3.18
N VAL A 315 15.92 -5.62 -4.49
CA VAL A 315 16.39 -4.53 -5.34
C VAL A 315 15.28 -3.50 -5.43
N ALA A 316 15.55 -2.26 -5.04
CA ALA A 316 14.54 -1.19 -5.00
C ALA A 316 15.05 0.10 -5.64
N SER A 317 14.15 0.89 -6.24
CA SER A 317 14.50 2.24 -6.66
C SER A 317 14.88 3.11 -5.45
N ARG A 318 15.92 3.95 -5.60
CA ARG A 318 16.26 4.99 -4.62
C ARG A 318 15.33 6.20 -4.76
N ALA A 319 14.05 5.95 -4.90
CA ALA A 319 13.01 6.94 -5.11
C ALA A 319 11.79 6.65 -4.23
N THR A 320 10.89 7.62 -4.16
CA THR A 320 9.63 7.47 -3.44
C THR A 320 9.81 7.04 -1.97
N CYS A 321 8.90 6.28 -1.40
CA CYS A 321 8.96 5.80 -0.01
C CYS A 321 9.89 4.58 0.19
N HIS A 322 10.51 4.04 -0.86
CA HIS A 322 11.30 2.81 -0.75
C HIS A 322 12.45 2.91 0.26
N PRO A 323 13.25 4.02 0.29
CA PRO A 323 14.29 4.18 1.32
C PRO A 323 13.75 4.24 2.74
N GLU A 324 12.55 4.83 2.94
CA GLU A 324 11.90 4.88 4.25
C GLU A 324 11.41 3.50 4.69
N VAL A 325 10.80 2.71 3.77
CA VAL A 325 10.25 1.40 4.07
C VAL A 325 11.33 0.34 4.18
N ALA A 326 12.25 0.27 3.24
CA ALA A 326 13.26 -0.78 3.20
C ALA A 326 14.52 -0.45 4.02
N GLY A 327 14.84 0.83 4.25
CA GLY A 327 16.04 1.23 4.99
C GLY A 327 17.32 0.67 4.37
N SER A 328 18.17 0.06 5.17
CA SER A 328 19.40 -0.62 4.71
C SER A 328 19.18 -2.05 4.22
N ALA A 329 17.93 -2.53 4.18
CA ALA A 329 17.59 -3.90 3.82
C ALA A 329 17.31 -4.09 2.32
N ALA A 330 17.55 -3.07 1.50
CA ALA A 330 17.46 -3.15 0.05
C ALA A 330 18.76 -2.71 -0.62
N HIS A 331 19.03 -3.30 -1.79
CA HIS A 331 20.04 -2.82 -2.72
C HIS A 331 19.39 -1.83 -3.69
N TYR A 332 19.91 -0.60 -3.75
CA TYR A 332 19.23 0.49 -4.44
C TYR A 332 19.77 0.75 -5.83
N CYS A 333 18.85 1.12 -6.74
CA CYS A 333 19.16 1.60 -8.08
C CYS A 333 18.44 2.92 -8.40
N ASP A 334 18.93 3.64 -9.41
CA ASP A 334 18.23 4.75 -10.03
C ASP A 334 17.10 4.21 -10.93
N PRO A 335 15.82 4.56 -10.67
CA PRO A 335 14.71 4.08 -11.49
C PRO A 335 14.71 4.63 -12.91
N ASP A 336 15.45 5.69 -13.20
CA ASP A 336 15.51 6.32 -14.51
C ASP A 336 16.67 5.81 -15.37
N ASP A 337 17.63 5.08 -14.77
CA ASP A 337 18.76 4.49 -15.45
C ASP A 337 18.65 2.96 -15.58
N PRO A 338 18.29 2.43 -16.77
CA PRO A 338 18.20 0.98 -16.98
C PRO A 338 19.56 0.27 -16.85
N VAL A 339 20.69 0.98 -17.02
CA VAL A 339 22.02 0.40 -16.80
C VAL A 339 22.27 0.17 -15.32
N ASP A 340 21.88 1.13 -14.47
CA ASP A 340 22.01 1.00 -13.02
C ASP A 340 21.06 -0.06 -12.45
N ILE A 341 19.83 -0.16 -13.01
CA ILE A 341 18.89 -1.26 -12.66
C ILE A 341 19.51 -2.62 -13.02
N ALA A 342 20.05 -2.78 -14.24
CA ALA A 342 20.69 -4.03 -14.67
C ALA A 342 21.89 -4.39 -13.80
N ARG A 343 22.72 -3.40 -13.42
CA ARG A 343 23.86 -3.58 -12.50
C ARG A 343 23.37 -4.07 -11.13
N ALA A 344 22.37 -3.41 -10.55
CA ALA A 344 21.84 -3.78 -9.23
C ALA A 344 21.22 -5.18 -9.23
N LEU A 345 20.50 -5.56 -10.28
CA LEU A 345 19.99 -6.93 -10.46
C LEU A 345 21.14 -7.94 -10.50
N HIS A 346 22.19 -7.66 -11.26
CA HIS A 346 23.35 -8.57 -11.41
C HIS A 346 24.09 -8.72 -10.08
N GLU A 347 24.41 -7.63 -9.40
CA GLU A 347 25.13 -7.67 -8.12
C GLU A 347 24.39 -8.56 -7.11
N VAL A 348 23.06 -8.41 -7.00
CA VAL A 348 22.27 -9.26 -6.09
C VAL A 348 22.12 -10.69 -6.62
N ALA A 349 22.00 -10.90 -7.94
CA ALA A 349 21.86 -12.24 -8.51
C ALA A 349 23.10 -13.12 -8.30
N VAL A 350 24.31 -12.55 -8.38
CA VAL A 350 25.56 -13.34 -8.35
C VAL A 350 26.24 -13.34 -6.97
N ASP A 351 26.06 -12.32 -6.15
CA ASP A 351 26.75 -12.21 -4.85
C ASP A 351 25.90 -12.85 -3.72
N ALA A 352 26.24 -14.09 -3.35
CA ALA A 352 25.60 -14.82 -2.26
C ALA A 352 25.75 -14.14 -0.89
N SER A 353 26.89 -13.48 -0.64
CA SER A 353 27.15 -12.76 0.62
C SER A 353 26.24 -11.55 0.74
N LEU A 354 26.08 -10.80 -0.35
CA LEU A 354 25.15 -9.66 -0.42
C LEU A 354 23.70 -10.13 -0.19
N ARG A 355 23.27 -11.23 -0.85
CA ARG A 355 21.92 -11.78 -0.63
C ARG A 355 21.70 -12.18 0.83
N THR A 356 22.67 -12.86 1.44
CA THR A 356 22.59 -13.26 2.87
C THR A 356 22.42 -12.04 3.77
N GLU A 357 23.21 -11.00 3.55
CA GLU A 357 23.12 -9.79 4.36
C GLU A 357 21.79 -9.03 4.15
N LEU A 358 21.31 -8.91 2.91
CA LEU A 358 20.03 -8.29 2.61
C LEU A 358 18.86 -9.07 3.25
N ARG A 359 18.89 -10.40 3.22
CA ARG A 359 17.90 -11.25 3.91
C ARG A 359 17.89 -11.02 5.41
N ARG A 360 19.05 -11.02 6.04
CA ARG A 360 19.18 -10.76 7.48
C ARG A 360 18.58 -9.41 7.85
N ARG A 361 18.99 -8.33 7.16
CA ARG A 361 18.46 -6.98 7.37
C ARG A 361 16.97 -6.91 7.09
N GLY A 362 16.48 -7.59 6.04
CA GLY A 362 15.06 -7.65 5.70
C GLY A 362 14.21 -8.25 6.81
N ARG A 363 14.64 -9.39 7.37
CA ARG A 363 13.96 -10.04 8.51
C ARG A 363 13.92 -9.15 9.76
N GLU A 364 14.98 -8.40 10.03
CA GLU A 364 15.01 -7.42 11.13
C GLU A 364 14.06 -6.26 10.86
N ARG A 365 14.10 -5.69 9.64
CA ARG A 365 13.29 -4.54 9.24
C ARG A 365 11.79 -4.79 9.30
N VAL A 366 11.36 -5.99 8.93
CA VAL A 366 9.95 -6.41 8.97
C VAL A 366 9.31 -6.21 10.35
N ASN A 367 10.06 -6.38 11.44
CA ASN A 367 9.58 -6.23 12.81
C ASN A 367 9.17 -4.80 13.17
N ASP A 368 9.60 -3.82 12.37
CA ASP A 368 9.19 -2.42 12.53
C ASP A 368 7.75 -2.16 12.06
N PHE A 369 7.12 -3.11 11.35
CA PHE A 369 5.83 -2.95 10.70
C PHE A 369 4.80 -3.96 11.24
N SER A 370 3.79 -3.47 11.96
CA SER A 370 2.78 -4.31 12.61
C SER A 370 1.40 -3.69 12.48
N TRP A 371 0.44 -4.49 12.02
CA TRP A 371 -0.96 -4.07 11.97
C TRP A 371 -1.54 -3.76 13.36
N GLU A 372 -1.06 -4.44 14.42
CA GLU A 372 -1.47 -4.16 15.79
C GLU A 372 -1.04 -2.76 16.22
N ARG A 373 0.17 -2.34 15.85
CA ARG A 373 0.68 -0.99 16.12
C ARG A 373 -0.08 0.04 15.29
N SER A 374 -0.31 -0.24 14.01
CA SER A 374 -1.08 0.61 13.10
C SER A 374 -2.52 0.76 13.61
N GLY A 375 -3.21 -0.34 13.89
CA GLY A 375 -4.59 -0.35 14.38
C GLY A 375 -4.76 0.49 15.65
N ARG A 376 -3.84 0.37 16.60
CA ARG A 376 -3.82 1.21 17.82
C ARG A 376 -3.70 2.69 17.47
N SER A 377 -2.76 3.04 16.58
CA SER A 377 -2.54 4.43 16.17
C SER A 377 -3.74 5.02 15.41
N TYR A 378 -4.40 4.23 14.55
CA TYR A 378 -5.61 4.68 13.86
C TYR A 378 -6.78 4.93 14.83
N VAL A 379 -6.97 4.08 15.84
CA VAL A 379 -8.02 4.33 16.85
C VAL A 379 -7.68 5.56 17.68
N GLU A 380 -6.42 5.78 18.07
CA GLU A 380 -5.99 7.01 18.74
C GLU A 380 -6.32 8.27 17.92
N GLU A 381 -6.12 8.24 16.58
CA GLU A 381 -6.46 9.38 15.73
C GLU A 381 -7.98 9.62 15.65
N LEU A 382 -8.80 8.57 15.67
CA LEU A 382 -10.26 8.69 15.75
C LEU A 382 -10.73 9.23 17.10
N GLU A 383 -10.13 8.76 18.21
CA GLU A 383 -10.38 9.26 19.56
C GLU A 383 -10.03 10.76 19.66
N ARG A 384 -8.87 11.18 19.13
CA ARG A 384 -8.45 12.57 19.05
C ARG A 384 -9.40 13.41 18.19
N ALA A 385 -9.80 12.92 17.02
CA ALA A 385 -10.74 13.63 16.15
C ALA A 385 -12.08 13.91 16.87
N THR A 386 -12.56 12.95 17.67
CA THR A 386 -13.76 13.12 18.49
C THR A 386 -13.56 14.20 19.58
N ALA A 387 -12.40 14.21 20.22
CA ALA A 387 -12.08 15.20 21.26
C ALA A 387 -11.93 16.61 20.66
N ASP A 388 -11.22 16.75 19.54
CA ASP A 388 -11.01 18.03 18.83
C ASP A 388 -12.36 18.66 18.43
N ALA A 389 -13.30 17.83 17.89
CA ALA A 389 -14.63 18.30 17.50
C ALA A 389 -15.48 18.74 18.70
N SER A 390 -15.34 18.08 19.85
CA SER A 390 -16.07 18.45 21.07
C SER A 390 -15.58 19.80 21.61
N GLN A 391 -14.27 20.08 21.54
CA GLN A 391 -13.69 21.36 21.96
C GLN A 391 -14.08 22.52 21.03
N ALA A 392 -14.19 22.27 19.72
CA ALA A 392 -14.58 23.29 18.75
C ALA A 392 -16.09 23.68 18.84
N SER A 393 -16.88 22.91 19.58
CA SER A 393 -18.32 23.12 19.77
C SER A 393 -18.66 23.85 21.06
N LEU A 394 -17.67 24.07 21.93
CA LEU A 394 -17.73 24.87 23.15
C LEU A 394 -17.26 26.31 22.90
#